data_364fbcc4db4cba6edeea03b4d8602463
#
_entry.id   364fbcc4db4cba6edeea03b4d8602463
#
_cell.length_a   1.000
_cell.length_b   1.000
_cell.length_c   1.000
_cell.angle_alpha   90.00
_cell.angle_beta   90.00
_cell.angle_gamma   90.00
#
_symmetry.space_group_name_H-M   'P 1'
#
loop_
_entity.id
_entity.type
_entity.pdbx_description
1 polymer ?
#
loop_
_entity_poly.entity_id
_entity_poly.type
_entity_poly.pdbx_seq_one_letter_code
_entity_poly.pdbx_strand_id
1 'polypeptide(L)'
;EEDEEDYCQGGYHPMNVGDVFSEGRYIIVRKLGWGHFSTVWLAKDRVANRHVALKVVKSAPHYTETALDEIKLLQRLVSANPEHPGCRHCVFLLDHFRHNGPNGSHVCMVFEVLGENLLGLIKRYQHRGVPVHIVKQIAKQVLLALDYMHRSCGIIHTDLKPENVLICIDDVEAVV
;
A
#
# COMPACT_ATOMS: atom_id res chain seq x y z
N GLU A 1 5.03 6.55 -16.61
CA GLU A 1 3.59 6.83 -16.49
C GLU A 1 2.81 5.71 -17.16
N GLU A 2 1.59 5.49 -16.70
CA GLU A 2 0.65 4.52 -17.29
C GLU A 2 0.12 5.03 -18.64
N ASP A 3 -0.31 4.10 -19.50
CA ASP A 3 -0.86 4.44 -20.80
C ASP A 3 -2.17 5.25 -20.68
N GLU A 4 -2.30 6.31 -21.46
CA GLU A 4 -3.52 7.13 -21.50
C GLU A 4 -4.75 6.29 -21.95
N GLU A 5 -4.55 5.27 -22.77
CA GLU A 5 -5.60 4.37 -23.23
C GLU A 5 -6.24 3.54 -22.10
N ASP A 6 -5.52 3.35 -21.00
CA ASP A 6 -6.02 2.65 -19.81
C ASP A 6 -6.96 3.53 -18.94
N TYR A 7 -7.08 4.83 -19.23
CA TYR A 7 -8.06 5.73 -18.60
C TYR A 7 -9.40 5.68 -19.33
N CYS A 8 -10.02 4.51 -19.31
CA CYS A 8 -11.29 4.20 -19.97
C CYS A 8 -12.25 3.47 -19.01
N GLN A 9 -13.44 3.16 -19.48
CA GLN A 9 -14.41 2.37 -18.73
C GLN A 9 -13.77 1.02 -18.32
N GLY A 10 -13.78 0.73 -17.01
CA GLY A 10 -13.11 -0.44 -16.43
C GLY A 10 -11.62 -0.26 -16.09
N GLY A 11 -11.00 0.83 -16.56
CA GLY A 11 -9.61 1.18 -16.34
C GLY A 11 -9.36 2.06 -15.11
N TYR A 12 -8.31 2.89 -15.18
CA TYR A 12 -7.95 3.79 -14.09
C TYR A 12 -8.97 4.93 -13.91
N HIS A 13 -9.03 5.41 -12.68
CA HIS A 13 -9.74 6.65 -12.35
C HIS A 13 -8.84 7.87 -12.65
N PRO A 14 -9.33 8.85 -13.43
CA PRO A 14 -8.59 10.08 -13.64
C PRO A 14 -8.57 10.90 -12.34
N MET A 15 -7.37 11.26 -11.89
CA MET A 15 -7.16 11.93 -10.61
C MET A 15 -6.30 13.17 -10.77
N ASN A 16 -6.64 14.22 -10.04
CA ASN A 16 -5.87 15.46 -9.98
C ASN A 16 -5.48 15.80 -8.54
N VAL A 17 -4.42 16.56 -8.39
CA VAL A 17 -4.06 17.17 -7.10
C VAL A 17 -5.20 18.06 -6.62
N GLY A 18 -5.60 17.92 -5.37
CA GLY A 18 -6.73 18.64 -4.78
C GLY A 18 -8.07 17.88 -4.85
N ASP A 19 -8.17 16.81 -5.63
CA ASP A 19 -9.38 15.96 -5.62
C ASP A 19 -9.67 15.43 -4.22
N VAL A 20 -10.95 15.24 -3.91
CA VAL A 20 -11.41 14.80 -2.59
C VAL A 20 -12.14 13.47 -2.67
N PHE A 21 -11.87 12.62 -1.70
CA PHE A 21 -12.43 11.27 -1.59
C PHE A 21 -13.10 11.04 -0.24
N SER A 22 -13.99 10.05 -0.17
CA SER A 22 -14.69 9.67 1.06
C SER A 22 -15.34 10.88 1.76
N GLU A 23 -16.28 11.54 1.06
CA GLU A 23 -17.04 12.70 1.57
C GLU A 23 -16.13 13.86 2.05
N GLY A 24 -14.99 14.06 1.40
CA GLY A 24 -14.06 15.15 1.70
C GLY A 24 -13.02 14.83 2.77
N ARG A 25 -12.93 13.57 3.24
CA ARG A 25 -11.95 13.16 4.24
C ARG A 25 -10.52 13.15 3.70
N TYR A 26 -10.31 12.61 2.51
CA TYR A 26 -8.99 12.49 1.89
C TYR A 26 -8.82 13.49 0.77
N ILE A 27 -7.77 14.32 0.84
CA ILE A 27 -7.41 15.29 -0.21
C ILE A 27 -6.13 14.80 -0.88
N ILE A 28 -6.15 14.71 -2.21
CA ILE A 28 -5.00 14.25 -3.01
C ILE A 28 -3.91 15.32 -3.04
N VAL A 29 -2.70 14.93 -2.66
CA VAL A 29 -1.51 15.80 -2.61
C VAL A 29 -0.61 15.59 -3.81
N ARG A 30 -0.23 14.35 -4.11
CA ARG A 30 0.59 13.98 -5.27
C ARG A 30 0.54 12.49 -5.55
N LYS A 31 0.93 12.11 -6.76
CA LYS A 31 1.09 10.70 -7.13
C LYS A 31 2.34 10.12 -6.47
N LEU A 32 2.22 8.91 -5.91
CA LEU A 32 3.34 8.14 -5.36
C LEU A 32 3.84 7.08 -6.35
N GLY A 33 2.93 6.52 -7.15
CA GLY A 33 3.27 5.50 -8.12
C GLY A 33 2.05 4.89 -8.78
N TRP A 34 2.30 3.87 -9.56
CA TRP A 34 1.26 3.13 -10.27
C TRP A 34 1.70 1.69 -10.53
N GLY A 35 0.76 0.85 -10.86
CA GLY A 35 0.97 -0.53 -11.28
C GLY A 35 -0.16 -0.97 -12.19
N HIS A 36 -0.06 -2.16 -12.75
CA HIS A 36 -1.03 -2.69 -13.71
C HIS A 36 -2.49 -2.66 -13.23
N PHE A 37 -2.71 -2.72 -11.92
CA PHE A 37 -4.05 -2.84 -11.32
C PHE A 37 -4.55 -1.55 -10.66
N SER A 38 -3.67 -0.58 -10.37
CA SER A 38 -4.00 0.56 -9.52
C SER A 38 -3.03 1.72 -9.66
N THR A 39 -3.48 2.89 -9.26
CA THR A 39 -2.63 4.05 -8.96
C THR A 39 -2.55 4.27 -7.46
N VAL A 40 -1.43 4.82 -6.97
CA VAL A 40 -1.20 5.11 -5.55
C VAL A 40 -0.86 6.58 -5.39
N TRP A 41 -1.54 7.23 -4.46
CA TRP A 41 -1.47 8.67 -4.24
C TRP A 41 -1.18 9.01 -2.78
N LEU A 42 -0.39 10.03 -2.56
CA LEU A 42 -0.29 10.68 -1.27
C LEU A 42 -1.56 11.50 -1.07
N ALA A 43 -2.22 11.32 0.06
CA ALA A 43 -3.40 12.07 0.44
C ALA A 43 -3.30 12.58 1.87
N LYS A 44 -3.91 13.74 2.16
CA LYS A 44 -4.10 14.26 3.51
C LYS A 44 -5.41 13.73 4.08
N ASP A 45 -5.35 12.96 5.17
CA ASP A 45 -6.50 12.58 5.97
C ASP A 45 -6.85 13.75 6.91
N ARG A 46 -7.96 14.42 6.63
CA ARG A 46 -8.42 15.59 7.40
C ARG A 46 -8.94 15.23 8.78
N VAL A 47 -9.43 14.00 8.96
CA VAL A 47 -9.97 13.53 10.24
C VAL A 47 -8.84 13.17 11.20
N ALA A 48 -7.87 12.37 10.73
CA ALA A 48 -6.72 11.97 11.54
C ALA A 48 -5.57 13.02 11.51
N ASN A 49 -5.69 14.06 10.68
CA ASN A 49 -4.69 15.12 10.49
C ASN A 49 -3.28 14.57 10.18
N ARG A 50 -3.22 13.59 9.31
CA ARG A 50 -1.96 12.94 8.87
C ARG A 50 -1.96 12.67 7.37
N HIS A 51 -0.80 12.41 6.80
CA HIS A 51 -0.70 11.90 5.43
C HIS A 51 -0.87 10.38 5.39
N VAL A 52 -1.47 9.91 4.30
CA VAL A 52 -1.75 8.50 4.02
C VAL A 52 -1.46 8.17 2.57
N ALA A 53 -1.28 6.89 2.25
CA ALA A 53 -1.21 6.40 0.89
C ALA A 53 -2.59 5.87 0.47
N LEU A 54 -3.16 6.45 -0.58
CA LEU A 54 -4.44 6.07 -1.15
C LEU A 54 -4.22 5.26 -2.43
N LYS A 55 -4.56 3.98 -2.42
CA LYS A 55 -4.53 3.08 -3.57
C LYS A 55 -5.91 3.08 -4.22
N VAL A 56 -5.99 3.42 -5.51
CA VAL A 56 -7.23 3.44 -6.29
C VAL A 56 -7.14 2.37 -7.37
N VAL A 57 -8.00 1.36 -7.27
CA VAL A 57 -7.99 0.17 -8.13
C VAL A 57 -8.77 0.43 -9.41
N LYS A 58 -8.35 -0.17 -10.54
CA LYS A 58 -9.13 -0.16 -11.79
C LYS A 58 -10.54 -0.68 -11.54
N SER A 59 -11.52 -0.14 -12.25
CA SER A 59 -12.95 -0.41 -11.98
C SER A 59 -13.51 -1.67 -12.61
N ALA A 60 -12.77 -2.36 -13.50
CA ALA A 60 -13.25 -3.60 -14.11
C ALA A 60 -13.59 -4.66 -13.03
N PRO A 61 -14.65 -5.49 -13.24
CA PRO A 61 -15.15 -6.41 -12.22
C PRO A 61 -14.09 -7.33 -11.63
N HIS A 62 -13.20 -7.89 -12.43
CA HIS A 62 -12.15 -8.79 -11.95
C HIS A 62 -11.11 -8.09 -11.06
N TYR A 63 -10.80 -6.81 -11.29
CA TYR A 63 -9.94 -6.03 -10.39
C TYR A 63 -10.67 -5.70 -9.09
N THR A 64 -11.96 -5.40 -9.17
CA THR A 64 -12.81 -5.14 -8.00
C THR A 64 -12.89 -6.37 -7.09
N GLU A 65 -13.16 -7.56 -7.63
CA GLU A 65 -13.21 -8.81 -6.88
C GLU A 65 -11.88 -9.10 -6.18
N THR A 66 -10.78 -9.01 -6.91
CA THR A 66 -9.42 -9.19 -6.35
C THR A 66 -9.14 -8.19 -5.22
N ALA A 67 -9.51 -6.92 -5.39
CA ALA A 67 -9.32 -5.90 -4.36
C ALA A 67 -10.16 -6.16 -3.11
N LEU A 68 -11.39 -6.64 -3.25
CA LEU A 68 -12.23 -7.00 -2.10
C LEU A 68 -11.67 -8.19 -1.32
N ASP A 69 -11.08 -9.16 -2.00
CA ASP A 69 -10.40 -10.28 -1.32
C ASP A 69 -9.10 -9.82 -0.66
N GLU A 70 -8.33 -8.92 -1.29
CA GLU A 70 -7.16 -8.27 -0.68
C GLU A 70 -7.55 -7.55 0.62
N ILE A 71 -8.64 -6.79 0.63
CA ILE A 71 -9.15 -6.11 1.83
C ILE A 71 -9.43 -7.10 2.97
N LYS A 72 -10.08 -8.23 2.71
CA LYS A 72 -10.34 -9.26 3.73
C LYS A 72 -9.06 -9.79 4.35
N LEU A 73 -8.03 -10.06 3.52
CA LEU A 73 -6.73 -10.52 3.99
C LEU A 73 -6.02 -9.45 4.82
N LEU A 74 -6.04 -8.19 4.37
CA LEU A 74 -5.44 -7.06 5.07
C LEU A 74 -6.14 -6.78 6.42
N GLN A 75 -7.47 -6.88 6.48
CA GLN A 75 -8.23 -6.76 7.74
C GLN A 75 -7.84 -7.88 8.73
N ARG A 76 -7.59 -9.09 8.23
CA ARG A 76 -7.10 -10.20 9.06
C ARG A 76 -5.71 -9.93 9.61
N LEU A 77 -4.81 -9.32 8.84
CA LEU A 77 -3.49 -8.90 9.30
C LEU A 77 -3.56 -7.87 10.45
N VAL A 78 -4.57 -7.00 10.44
CA VAL A 78 -4.75 -6.00 11.51
C VAL A 78 -5.34 -6.61 12.77
N SER A 79 -6.24 -7.59 12.64
CA SER A 79 -7.12 -8.01 13.74
C SER A 79 -6.77 -9.36 14.38
N ALA A 80 -6.02 -10.26 13.72
CA ALA A 80 -5.87 -11.65 14.17
C ALA A 80 -5.14 -11.76 15.51
N ASN A 81 -4.03 -11.08 15.69
CA ASN A 81 -3.28 -11.03 16.95
C ASN A 81 -2.38 -9.79 17.01
N PRO A 82 -2.91 -8.63 17.42
CA PRO A 82 -2.16 -7.38 17.47
C PRO A 82 -0.93 -7.40 18.39
N GLU A 83 -0.93 -8.28 19.41
CA GLU A 83 0.16 -8.41 20.37
C GLU A 83 1.35 -9.24 19.82
N HIS A 84 1.18 -9.91 18.68
CA HIS A 84 2.27 -10.67 18.08
C HIS A 84 3.36 -9.72 17.55
N PRO A 85 4.66 -9.98 17.87
CA PRO A 85 5.74 -9.08 17.48
C PRO A 85 5.89 -8.89 15.96
N GLY A 86 5.40 -9.81 15.15
CA GLY A 86 5.39 -9.73 13.68
C GLY A 86 4.28 -8.84 13.11
N CYS A 87 3.22 -8.56 13.88
CA CYS A 87 2.09 -7.76 13.42
C CYS A 87 2.54 -6.37 12.93
N ARG A 88 3.40 -5.69 13.69
CA ARG A 88 3.94 -4.36 13.36
C ARG A 88 4.88 -4.33 12.14
N HIS A 89 5.25 -5.48 11.61
CA HIS A 89 6.08 -5.62 10.40
C HIS A 89 5.26 -5.97 9.15
N CYS A 90 3.94 -5.98 9.29
CA CYS A 90 3.00 -6.09 8.16
C CYS A 90 2.42 -4.72 7.85
N VAL A 91 2.00 -4.51 6.60
CA VAL A 91 1.32 -3.28 6.20
C VAL A 91 -0.06 -3.18 6.86
N PHE A 92 -0.43 -1.99 7.35
CA PHE A 92 -1.74 -1.73 7.94
C PHE A 92 -2.71 -1.11 6.94
N LEU A 93 -3.84 -1.78 6.75
CA LEU A 93 -5.01 -1.17 6.10
C LEU A 93 -5.70 -0.26 7.13
N LEU A 94 -5.70 1.05 6.86
CA LEU A 94 -6.28 2.05 7.74
C LEU A 94 -7.76 2.28 7.48
N ASP A 95 -8.16 2.21 6.19
CA ASP A 95 -9.53 2.43 5.74
C ASP A 95 -9.73 1.84 4.35
N HIS A 96 -10.96 1.63 3.94
CA HIS A 96 -11.33 1.29 2.56
C HIS A 96 -12.74 1.81 2.24
N PHE A 97 -12.97 2.14 1.00
CA PHE A 97 -14.27 2.64 0.53
C PHE A 97 -14.40 2.44 -0.99
N ARG A 98 -15.56 2.74 -1.54
CA ARG A 98 -15.77 2.82 -2.99
C ARG A 98 -15.91 4.27 -3.44
N HIS A 99 -15.33 4.58 -4.58
CA HIS A 99 -15.44 5.88 -5.23
C HIS A 99 -16.04 5.71 -6.62
N ASN A 100 -17.11 6.42 -6.91
CA ASN A 100 -17.76 6.41 -8.23
C ASN A 100 -17.18 7.54 -9.09
N GLY A 101 -16.63 7.19 -10.23
CA GLY A 101 -16.03 8.12 -11.18
C GLY A 101 -16.52 7.89 -12.61
N PRO A 102 -15.98 8.63 -13.57
CA PRO A 102 -16.40 8.53 -14.98
C PRO A 102 -16.12 7.15 -15.58
N ASN A 103 -15.09 6.44 -15.10
CA ASN A 103 -14.69 5.13 -15.60
C ASN A 103 -15.29 3.94 -14.83
N GLY A 104 -16.15 4.22 -13.84
CA GLY A 104 -16.84 3.20 -13.07
C GLY A 104 -16.69 3.38 -11.56
N SER A 105 -16.93 2.30 -10.82
CA SER A 105 -16.80 2.26 -9.35
C SER A 105 -15.46 1.64 -8.97
N HIS A 106 -14.65 2.40 -8.27
CA HIS A 106 -13.29 2.05 -7.88
C HIS A 106 -13.21 1.66 -6.41
N VAL A 107 -12.61 0.51 -6.11
CA VAL A 107 -12.22 0.17 -4.74
C VAL A 107 -11.01 1.02 -4.37
N CYS A 108 -11.11 1.70 -3.23
CA CYS A 108 -10.04 2.52 -2.66
C CYS A 108 -9.58 1.90 -1.34
N MET A 109 -8.28 1.80 -1.16
CA MET A 109 -7.64 1.31 0.07
C MET A 109 -6.69 2.37 0.60
N VAL A 110 -6.75 2.61 1.91
CA VAL A 110 -5.93 3.62 2.60
C VAL A 110 -4.89 2.90 3.46
N PHE A 111 -3.63 3.24 3.26
CA PHE A 111 -2.49 2.66 3.98
C PHE A 111 -1.67 3.75 4.67
N GLU A 112 -0.82 3.33 5.59
CA GLU A 112 0.28 4.15 6.06
C GLU A 112 1.22 4.53 4.91
N VAL A 113 1.87 5.69 5.01
CA VAL A 113 2.91 6.08 4.05
C VAL A 113 4.20 5.34 4.41
N LEU A 114 4.70 4.56 3.46
CA LEU A 114 5.95 3.81 3.58
C LEU A 114 7.01 4.41 2.64
N GLY A 115 8.27 4.12 2.95
CA GLY A 115 9.42 4.53 2.15
C GLY A 115 9.64 3.64 0.93
N GLU A 116 10.88 3.67 0.44
CA GLU A 116 11.28 2.84 -0.70
C GLU A 116 11.20 1.34 -0.37
N ASN A 117 11.07 0.52 -1.40
CA ASN A 117 11.19 -0.92 -1.27
C ASN A 117 12.68 -1.35 -1.21
N LEU A 118 12.93 -2.62 -0.87
CA LEU A 118 14.29 -3.14 -0.77
C LEU A 118 15.03 -3.16 -2.11
N LEU A 119 14.34 -3.19 -3.24
CA LEU A 119 14.98 -3.07 -4.55
C LEU A 119 15.62 -1.67 -4.72
N GLY A 120 14.92 -0.62 -4.27
CA GLY A 120 15.45 0.74 -4.21
C GLY A 120 16.70 0.82 -3.31
N LEU A 121 16.63 0.21 -2.13
CA LEU A 121 17.78 0.11 -1.23
C LEU A 121 18.98 -0.58 -1.89
N ILE A 122 18.76 -1.73 -2.54
CA ILE A 122 19.82 -2.47 -3.26
C ILE A 122 20.45 -1.59 -4.36
N LYS A 123 19.65 -0.86 -5.12
CA LYS A 123 20.12 0.08 -6.15
C LYS A 123 20.95 1.21 -5.55
N ARG A 124 20.59 1.77 -4.40
CA ARG A 124 21.38 2.80 -3.70
C ARG A 124 22.76 2.30 -3.30
N TYR A 125 22.89 1.02 -2.95
CA TYR A 125 24.18 0.37 -2.73
C TYR A 125 24.87 -0.08 -4.04
N GLN A 126 24.37 0.39 -5.22
CA GLN A 126 24.96 0.11 -6.54
C GLN A 126 25.13 -1.39 -6.83
N HIS A 127 24.24 -2.23 -6.29
CA HIS A 127 24.31 -3.70 -6.36
C HIS A 127 25.62 -4.30 -5.80
N ARG A 128 26.37 -3.55 -4.97
CA ARG A 128 27.61 -4.01 -4.33
C ARG A 128 27.40 -4.72 -3.01
N GLY A 129 26.13 -4.87 -2.61
CA GLY A 129 25.74 -5.49 -1.36
C GLY A 129 25.36 -4.46 -0.27
N VAL A 130 24.32 -4.77 0.46
CA VAL A 130 23.86 -4.00 1.63
C VAL A 130 24.67 -4.45 2.85
N PRO A 131 25.10 -3.55 3.76
CA PRO A 131 25.82 -3.94 4.97
C PRO A 131 25.11 -5.05 5.76
N VAL A 132 25.87 -6.04 6.21
CA VAL A 132 25.33 -7.26 6.85
C VAL A 132 24.47 -6.95 8.06
N HIS A 133 24.81 -5.93 8.87
CA HIS A 133 24.00 -5.55 10.03
C HIS A 133 22.59 -5.07 9.65
N ILE A 134 22.44 -4.38 8.51
CA ILE A 134 21.15 -3.97 7.95
C ILE A 134 20.39 -5.20 7.44
N VAL A 135 21.07 -6.08 6.69
CA VAL A 135 20.45 -7.33 6.19
C VAL A 135 19.94 -8.20 7.33
N LYS A 136 20.68 -8.30 8.44
CA LYS A 136 20.23 -9.06 9.63
C LYS A 136 18.95 -8.47 10.23
N GLN A 137 18.82 -7.15 10.30
CA GLN A 137 17.61 -6.50 10.82
C GLN A 137 16.42 -6.75 9.88
N ILE A 138 16.61 -6.58 8.58
CA ILE A 138 15.58 -6.85 7.57
C ILE A 138 15.12 -8.31 7.66
N ALA A 139 16.06 -9.26 7.65
CA ALA A 139 15.74 -10.69 7.73
C ALA A 139 14.95 -11.04 9.00
N LYS A 140 15.36 -10.49 10.16
CA LYS A 140 14.64 -10.69 11.42
C LYS A 140 13.20 -10.18 11.35
N GLN A 141 13.00 -8.96 10.83
CA GLN A 141 11.66 -8.36 10.74
C GLN A 141 10.77 -9.10 9.74
N VAL A 142 11.30 -9.48 8.58
CA VAL A 142 10.58 -10.28 7.58
C VAL A 142 10.18 -11.64 8.14
N LEU A 143 11.08 -12.33 8.85
CA LEU A 143 10.78 -13.62 9.48
C LEU A 143 9.71 -13.49 10.57
N LEU A 144 9.72 -12.42 11.36
CA LEU A 144 8.66 -12.14 12.34
C LEU A 144 7.31 -11.90 11.67
N ALA A 145 7.29 -11.13 10.56
CA ALA A 145 6.08 -10.92 9.77
C ALA A 145 5.54 -12.22 9.18
N LEU A 146 6.40 -13.07 8.62
CA LEU A 146 6.01 -14.37 8.09
C LEU A 146 5.48 -15.33 9.18
N ASP A 147 6.11 -15.35 10.34
CA ASP A 147 5.62 -16.12 11.49
C ASP A 147 4.21 -15.68 11.89
N TYR A 148 3.98 -14.37 11.96
CA TYR A 148 2.67 -13.80 12.21
C TYR A 148 1.64 -14.18 11.13
N MET A 149 1.99 -13.98 9.87
CA MET A 149 1.10 -14.30 8.74
C MET A 149 0.72 -15.77 8.72
N HIS A 150 1.70 -16.67 8.88
CA HIS A 150 1.47 -18.11 8.78
C HIS A 150 0.72 -18.66 9.99
N ARG A 151 1.19 -18.35 11.21
CA ARG A 151 0.66 -18.98 12.43
C ARG A 151 -0.56 -18.27 13.02
N SER A 152 -0.57 -16.95 13.02
CA SER A 152 -1.69 -16.18 13.58
C SER A 152 -2.78 -15.88 12.56
N CYS A 153 -2.42 -15.57 11.31
CA CYS A 153 -3.38 -15.17 10.29
C CYS A 153 -3.82 -16.31 9.37
N GLY A 154 -3.02 -17.37 9.23
CA GLY A 154 -3.26 -18.44 8.27
C GLY A 154 -3.13 -17.96 6.81
N ILE A 155 -2.22 -17.01 6.56
CA ILE A 155 -2.00 -16.39 5.24
C ILE A 155 -0.61 -16.77 4.74
N ILE A 156 -0.52 -17.17 3.48
CA ILE A 156 0.74 -17.37 2.76
C ILE A 156 0.90 -16.19 1.79
N HIS A 157 2.06 -15.53 1.79
CA HIS A 157 2.30 -14.32 0.98
C HIS A 157 2.29 -14.59 -0.52
N THR A 158 2.91 -15.67 -0.97
CA THR A 158 3.03 -16.16 -2.36
C THR A 158 3.88 -15.32 -3.33
N ASP A 159 4.17 -14.04 -3.04
CA ASP A 159 4.97 -13.17 -3.91
C ASP A 159 5.98 -12.33 -3.10
N LEU A 160 6.64 -12.95 -2.12
CA LEU A 160 7.65 -12.25 -1.31
C LEU A 160 8.92 -12.05 -2.14
N LYS A 161 9.29 -10.78 -2.31
CA LYS A 161 10.47 -10.33 -3.07
C LYS A 161 10.88 -8.92 -2.61
N PRO A 162 12.10 -8.45 -2.94
CA PRO A 162 12.56 -7.12 -2.51
C PRO A 162 11.63 -5.97 -2.88
N GLU A 163 10.93 -6.07 -4.00
CA GLU A 163 9.97 -5.07 -4.48
C GLU A 163 8.75 -4.93 -3.55
N ASN A 164 8.40 -6.00 -2.82
CA ASN A 164 7.22 -6.07 -1.95
C ASN A 164 7.55 -5.92 -0.46
N VAL A 165 8.77 -5.55 -0.13
CA VAL A 165 9.20 -5.21 1.23
C VAL A 165 9.58 -3.74 1.26
N LEU A 166 8.83 -2.94 2.02
CA LEU A 166 9.00 -1.49 2.10
C LEU A 166 9.63 -1.11 3.45
N ILE A 167 10.43 -0.05 3.42
CA ILE A 167 11.06 0.51 4.61
C ILE A 167 10.08 1.48 5.27
N CYS A 168 9.90 1.36 6.60
CA CYS A 168 9.09 2.31 7.35
C CYS A 168 9.75 3.70 7.40
N ILE A 169 8.91 4.73 7.47
CA ILE A 169 9.32 6.11 7.71
C ILE A 169 8.95 6.45 9.15
N ASP A 170 9.92 6.88 9.95
CA ASP A 170 9.69 7.18 11.38
C ASP A 170 8.77 8.39 11.58
N ASP A 171 8.96 9.43 10.79
CA ASP A 171 8.13 10.64 10.80
C ASP A 171 7.74 11.04 9.37
N VAL A 172 6.54 10.64 8.98
CA VAL A 172 5.99 10.93 7.64
C VAL A 172 5.75 12.43 7.46
N GLU A 173 5.26 13.11 8.48
CA GLU A 173 4.92 14.55 8.40
C GLU A 173 6.16 15.43 8.25
N ALA A 174 7.34 14.94 8.65
CA ALA A 174 8.61 15.64 8.44
C ALA A 174 9.20 15.44 7.03
N VAL A 175 8.71 14.46 6.27
CA VAL A 175 9.27 14.07 4.96
C VAL A 175 8.37 14.50 3.80
N VAL A 176 7.11 14.79 4.08
CA VAL A 176 6.06 15.16 3.09
C VAL A 176 6.03 16.65 2.79
#